data_11a1ec770c65e9e0fea7e28ae869c436
#
_entry.id   11a1ec770c65e9e0fea7e28ae869c436
#
_cell.length_a   1.000
_cell.length_b   1.000
_cell.length_c   1.000
_cell.angle_alpha   90.00
_cell.angle_beta   90.00
_cell.angle_gamma   90.00
#
_symmetry.space_group_name_H-M   'P 1'
#
loop_
_entity.id
_entity.type
_entity.pdbx_description
1 polymer ?
#
loop_
_entity_poly.entity_id
_entity_poly.type
_entity_poly.pdbx_seq_one_letter_code
_entity_poly.pdbx_strand_id
1 'polypeptide(L)'
;MSNTKKTKSSFEIDSFQREIIKNSFDTIADDMAITLMRTAYSGIVRDSLDFSTAICDPEGLTLAQGVCTPMHMGSFFDAMKTLLKQYNGSIFKDDIFIFNDPFAASGQHLPDIYIAMPIYYKNNISAWAVTIAHHSDVGGIVAGSNAIGGEEIFQEGLRIPIIKFSEGGKFNQALWDMISLNVRTPDEVLGDLQAQIASCKSGEKGMSELFDRYGVKKILNYGRQLQDYAEKLTRAEIADFPNGEFCFTDHIDGLGEN
;
A
#
# COMPACT_ATOMS: atom_id res chain seq x y z
N MET A 1 -30.62 -9.25 41.48
CA MET A 1 -30.95 -9.63 40.09
C MET A 1 -30.96 -8.34 39.25
N SER A 2 -29.83 -7.96 38.69
CA SER A 2 -29.68 -6.76 37.85
C SER A 2 -29.55 -7.21 36.39
N ASN A 3 -30.58 -6.93 35.63
CA ASN A 3 -30.69 -7.25 34.20
C ASN A 3 -29.93 -6.17 33.40
N THR A 4 -28.66 -6.38 33.12
CA THR A 4 -27.91 -5.58 32.15
C THR A 4 -28.35 -5.96 30.74
N LYS A 5 -29.30 -5.21 30.20
CA LYS A 5 -29.62 -5.24 28.75
C LYS A 5 -28.39 -4.75 27.99
N LYS A 6 -27.65 -5.72 27.39
CA LYS A 6 -26.72 -5.44 26.29
C LYS A 6 -27.57 -4.91 25.13
N THR A 7 -27.55 -3.63 24.91
CA THR A 7 -28.03 -3.01 23.67
C THR A 7 -27.09 -3.44 22.53
N LYS A 8 -27.45 -4.53 21.85
CA LYS A 8 -26.94 -4.83 20.51
C LYS A 8 -27.52 -3.75 19.59
N SER A 9 -26.75 -2.72 19.28
CA SER A 9 -26.96 -1.91 18.08
C SER A 9 -26.57 -2.76 16.87
N SER A 10 -27.41 -3.69 16.50
CA SER A 10 -27.32 -4.41 15.24
C SER A 10 -27.79 -3.46 14.13
N PHE A 11 -26.87 -2.71 13.52
CA PHE A 11 -27.07 -2.32 12.14
C PHE A 11 -27.01 -3.61 11.34
N GLU A 12 -28.14 -4.30 11.16
CA GLU A 12 -28.28 -5.34 10.16
C GLU A 12 -28.02 -4.68 8.82
N ILE A 13 -26.90 -5.03 8.23
CA ILE A 13 -26.44 -4.49 6.97
C ILE A 13 -27.07 -5.35 5.90
N ASP A 14 -27.90 -4.75 5.06
CA ASP A 14 -28.48 -5.36 3.89
C ASP A 14 -27.35 -5.93 2.99
N SER A 15 -27.46 -7.20 2.61
CA SER A 15 -26.51 -7.90 1.74
C SER A 15 -26.25 -7.15 0.42
N PHE A 16 -27.28 -6.50 -0.11
CA PHE A 16 -27.19 -5.70 -1.32
C PHE A 16 -26.32 -4.45 -1.13
N GLN A 17 -26.48 -3.75 0.00
CA GLN A 17 -25.62 -2.59 0.32
C GLN A 17 -24.17 -3.00 0.57
N ARG A 18 -23.94 -4.19 1.14
CA ARG A 18 -22.58 -4.73 1.33
C ARG A 18 -21.89 -4.90 -0.02
N GLU A 19 -22.54 -5.49 -0.99
CA GLU A 19 -21.99 -5.69 -2.33
C GLU A 19 -21.71 -4.36 -3.04
N ILE A 20 -22.62 -3.38 -2.91
CA ILE A 20 -22.39 -2.04 -3.48
C ILE A 20 -21.13 -1.38 -2.89
N ILE A 21 -20.94 -1.44 -1.56
CA ILE A 21 -19.80 -0.79 -0.91
C ILE A 21 -18.52 -1.55 -1.23
N LYS A 22 -18.54 -2.90 -1.25
CA LYS A 22 -17.41 -3.70 -1.69
C LYS A 22 -16.95 -3.27 -3.11
N ASN A 23 -17.88 -3.28 -4.06
CA ASN A 23 -17.58 -2.88 -5.44
C ASN A 23 -17.14 -1.42 -5.55
N SER A 24 -17.60 -0.55 -4.65
CA SER A 24 -17.11 0.83 -4.59
C SER A 24 -15.66 0.92 -4.11
N PHE A 25 -15.26 0.12 -3.12
CA PHE A 25 -13.86 0.03 -2.69
C PHE A 25 -12.97 -0.50 -3.82
N ASP A 26 -13.39 -1.60 -4.47
CA ASP A 26 -12.67 -2.20 -5.59
C ASP A 26 -12.49 -1.17 -6.73
N THR A 27 -13.57 -0.47 -7.10
CA THR A 27 -13.53 0.58 -8.13
C THR A 27 -12.57 1.71 -7.76
N ILE A 28 -12.56 2.18 -6.51
CA ILE A 28 -11.64 3.23 -6.07
C ILE A 28 -10.19 2.77 -6.17
N ALA A 29 -9.88 1.54 -5.75
CA ALA A 29 -8.55 0.97 -5.84
C ALA A 29 -8.11 0.76 -7.31
N ASP A 30 -9.04 0.35 -8.19
CA ASP A 30 -8.80 0.23 -9.64
C ASP A 30 -8.57 1.60 -10.30
N ASP A 31 -9.32 2.64 -9.92
CA ASP A 31 -9.12 4.00 -10.40
C ASP A 31 -7.74 4.55 -9.99
N MET A 32 -7.26 4.17 -8.79
CA MET A 32 -5.88 4.44 -8.36
C MET A 32 -4.88 3.75 -9.29
N ALA A 33 -5.08 2.45 -9.57
CA ALA A 33 -4.21 1.67 -10.45
C ALA A 33 -4.17 2.25 -11.88
N ILE A 34 -5.32 2.58 -12.43
CA ILE A 34 -5.44 3.20 -13.77
C ILE A 34 -4.75 4.58 -13.79
N THR A 35 -4.90 5.36 -12.73
CA THR A 35 -4.25 6.67 -12.62
C THR A 35 -2.75 6.52 -12.62
N LEU A 36 -2.21 5.60 -11.80
CA LEU A 36 -0.77 5.33 -11.73
C LEU A 36 -0.23 4.88 -13.10
N MET A 37 -0.84 3.86 -13.70
CA MET A 37 -0.45 3.34 -15.01
C MET A 37 -0.42 4.44 -16.09
N ARG A 38 -1.44 5.30 -16.15
CA ARG A 38 -1.57 6.32 -17.20
C ARG A 38 -0.66 7.53 -17.01
N THR A 39 -0.20 7.78 -15.79
CA THR A 39 0.63 8.95 -15.47
C THR A 39 2.09 8.58 -15.23
N ALA A 40 2.42 7.29 -15.17
CA ALA A 40 3.78 6.79 -15.00
C ALA A 40 4.68 7.11 -16.20
N TYR A 41 5.95 7.33 -15.90
CA TYR A 41 6.99 7.66 -16.87
C TYR A 41 7.77 6.41 -17.31
N SER A 42 8.08 5.50 -16.37
CA SER A 42 8.81 4.27 -16.68
C SER A 42 7.94 3.23 -17.38
N GLY A 43 8.56 2.42 -18.23
CA GLY A 43 7.92 1.25 -18.84
C GLY A 43 7.59 0.15 -17.83
N ILE A 44 8.34 0.08 -16.71
CA ILE A 44 8.11 -0.91 -15.65
C ILE A 44 6.73 -0.69 -15.03
N VAL A 45 6.42 0.53 -14.64
CA VAL A 45 5.13 0.87 -14.05
C VAL A 45 4.03 0.89 -15.11
N ARG A 46 4.26 1.54 -16.26
CA ARG A 46 3.23 1.78 -17.28
C ARG A 46 2.86 0.54 -18.08
N ASP A 47 3.86 -0.25 -18.48
CA ASP A 47 3.68 -1.33 -19.47
C ASP A 47 3.74 -2.72 -18.83
N SER A 48 4.64 -2.93 -17.82
CA SER A 48 4.74 -4.18 -17.08
C SER A 48 3.76 -4.24 -15.89
N LEU A 49 3.17 -3.12 -15.48
CA LEU A 49 2.24 -2.99 -14.36
C LEU A 49 2.85 -3.45 -13.02
N ASP A 50 4.16 -3.24 -12.86
CA ASP A 50 4.87 -3.63 -11.64
C ASP A 50 4.66 -2.63 -10.51
N PHE A 51 3.45 -2.62 -10.03
CA PHE A 51 3.00 -1.79 -8.92
C PHE A 51 1.77 -2.41 -8.26
N SER A 52 1.40 -1.88 -7.09
CA SER A 52 0.13 -2.19 -6.42
C SER A 52 -0.46 -0.94 -5.79
N THR A 53 -1.78 -0.89 -5.72
CA THR A 53 -2.55 0.17 -5.08
C THR A 53 -3.47 -0.40 -4.03
N ALA A 54 -3.69 0.30 -2.94
CA ALA A 54 -4.60 -0.12 -1.88
C ALA A 54 -5.30 1.06 -1.21
N ILE A 55 -6.52 0.80 -0.77
CA ILE A 55 -7.22 1.59 0.23
C ILE A 55 -7.18 0.83 1.55
N CYS A 56 -6.75 1.49 2.61
CA CYS A 56 -6.73 0.91 3.95
C CYS A 56 -7.65 1.69 4.90
N ASP A 57 -8.11 1.03 5.95
CA ASP A 57 -8.85 1.67 7.03
C ASP A 57 -7.93 2.57 7.89
N PRO A 58 -8.46 3.32 8.88
CA PRO A 58 -7.63 4.18 9.73
C PRO A 58 -6.55 3.43 10.51
N GLU A 59 -6.73 2.16 10.80
CA GLU A 59 -5.81 1.26 11.48
C GLU A 59 -4.75 0.64 10.54
N GLY A 60 -4.83 0.94 9.22
CA GLY A 60 -3.90 0.47 8.21
C GLY A 60 -4.23 -0.92 7.64
N LEU A 61 -5.40 -1.47 7.96
CA LEU A 61 -5.85 -2.74 7.39
C LEU A 61 -6.44 -2.53 5.99
N THR A 62 -6.04 -3.36 5.05
CA THR A 62 -6.49 -3.25 3.65
C THR A 62 -8.00 -3.49 3.53
N LEU A 63 -8.68 -2.57 2.86
CA LEU A 63 -10.11 -2.65 2.49
C LEU A 63 -10.29 -3.13 1.05
N ALA A 64 -9.45 -2.67 0.13
CA ALA A 64 -9.42 -3.10 -1.26
C ALA A 64 -8.04 -2.88 -1.87
N GLN A 65 -7.77 -3.59 -2.94
CA GLN A 65 -6.58 -3.47 -3.76
C GLN A 65 -6.97 -3.38 -5.23
N GLY A 66 -6.23 -2.58 -5.99
CA GLY A 66 -6.46 -2.44 -7.42
C GLY A 66 -5.94 -3.65 -8.21
N VAL A 67 -6.39 -3.74 -9.47
CA VAL A 67 -5.95 -4.78 -10.43
C VAL A 67 -4.51 -4.48 -10.85
N CYS A 68 -3.56 -5.15 -10.22
CA CYS A 68 -2.11 -4.98 -10.41
C CYS A 68 -1.35 -6.20 -9.88
N THR A 69 -0.03 -6.10 -9.76
CA THR A 69 0.83 -7.22 -9.32
C THR A 69 0.42 -7.70 -7.92
N PRO A 70 0.03 -8.98 -7.74
CA PRO A 70 -0.40 -9.49 -6.43
C PRO A 70 0.75 -9.68 -5.44
N MET A 71 1.99 -9.61 -5.89
CA MET A 71 3.20 -9.88 -5.13
C MET A 71 3.36 -8.96 -3.91
N HIS A 72 2.91 -7.71 -4.02
CA HIS A 72 3.03 -6.71 -2.97
C HIS A 72 1.93 -6.80 -1.88
N MET A 73 0.91 -7.65 -2.07
CA MET A 73 -0.31 -7.63 -1.24
C MET A 73 -0.05 -7.85 0.25
N GLY A 74 0.86 -8.75 0.59
CA GLY A 74 1.19 -9.06 1.99
C GLY A 74 1.97 -7.94 2.70
N SER A 75 2.65 -7.08 1.97
CA SER A 75 3.55 -6.07 2.53
C SER A 75 2.82 -4.83 3.09
N PHE A 76 1.65 -4.48 2.56
CA PHE A 76 0.90 -3.30 3.02
C PHE A 76 0.58 -3.31 4.51
N PHE A 77 0.23 -4.46 5.07
CA PHE A 77 -0.14 -4.57 6.48
C PHE A 77 1.01 -4.16 7.40
N ASP A 78 2.19 -4.77 7.22
CA ASP A 78 3.34 -4.49 8.09
C ASP A 78 3.91 -3.09 7.84
N ALA A 79 3.90 -2.62 6.60
CA ALA A 79 4.29 -1.28 6.22
C ALA A 79 3.42 -0.23 6.94
N MET A 80 2.11 -0.34 6.85
CA MET A 80 1.18 0.57 7.51
C MET A 80 1.25 0.49 9.03
N LYS A 81 1.38 -0.71 9.60
CA LYS A 81 1.55 -0.91 11.03
C LYS A 81 2.81 -0.19 11.56
N THR A 82 3.92 -0.29 10.84
CA THR A 82 5.17 0.38 11.22
C THR A 82 5.04 1.89 11.10
N LEU A 83 4.45 2.40 10.01
CA LEU A 83 4.19 3.83 9.80
C LEU A 83 3.33 4.41 10.94
N LEU A 84 2.20 3.78 11.22
CA LEU A 84 1.27 4.22 12.28
C LEU A 84 1.91 4.21 13.66
N LYS A 85 2.75 3.22 13.95
CA LYS A 85 3.51 3.15 15.20
C LYS A 85 4.54 4.28 15.30
N GLN A 86 5.30 4.52 14.23
CA GLN A 86 6.38 5.52 14.20
C GLN A 86 5.84 6.95 14.31
N TYR A 87 4.73 7.23 13.64
CA TYR A 87 4.13 8.57 13.55
C TYR A 87 2.89 8.76 14.42
N ASN A 88 2.70 7.94 15.44
CA ASN A 88 1.56 8.04 16.34
C ASN A 88 1.43 9.46 16.94
N GLY A 89 0.31 10.12 16.66
CA GLY A 89 0.02 11.50 17.11
C GLY A 89 0.71 12.60 16.30
N SER A 90 1.47 12.26 15.23
CA SER A 90 2.17 13.23 14.37
C SER A 90 1.85 13.08 12.88
N ILE A 91 0.68 12.54 12.57
CA ILE A 91 0.14 12.44 11.21
C ILE A 91 -0.86 13.59 11.03
N PHE A 92 -0.68 14.38 9.98
CA PHE A 92 -1.51 15.56 9.71
C PHE A 92 -2.13 15.46 8.31
N LYS A 93 -3.16 16.28 8.09
CA LYS A 93 -3.77 16.42 6.78
C LYS A 93 -2.71 16.89 5.76
N ASP A 94 -2.79 16.35 4.54
CA ASP A 94 -1.87 16.62 3.43
C ASP A 94 -0.42 16.14 3.66
N ASP A 95 -0.20 15.27 4.66
CA ASP A 95 1.04 14.52 4.77
C ASP A 95 1.15 13.48 3.64
N ILE A 96 2.37 13.27 3.16
CA ILE A 96 2.71 12.19 2.24
C ILE A 96 3.93 11.48 2.82
N PHE A 97 3.87 10.17 2.94
CA PHE A 97 4.98 9.35 3.40
C PHE A 97 5.62 8.62 2.21
N ILE A 98 6.95 8.51 2.24
CA ILE A 98 7.76 7.73 1.29
C ILE A 98 8.67 6.79 2.06
N PHE A 99 8.88 5.57 1.56
CA PHE A 99 9.81 4.60 2.13
C PHE A 99 10.00 3.40 1.20
N ASN A 100 11.13 2.69 1.35
CA ASN A 100 11.40 1.43 0.65
C ASN A 100 12.22 0.44 1.49
N ASP A 101 12.47 0.73 2.79
CA ASP A 101 13.29 -0.12 3.63
C ASP A 101 12.62 -1.48 3.88
N PRO A 102 13.14 -2.60 3.34
CA PRO A 102 12.51 -3.92 3.48
C PRO A 102 12.54 -4.45 4.90
N PHE A 103 13.46 -4.01 5.74
CA PHE A 103 13.57 -4.49 7.13
C PHE A 103 12.66 -3.75 8.09
N ALA A 104 12.40 -2.46 7.84
CA ALA A 104 11.58 -1.64 8.72
C ALA A 104 10.11 -1.59 8.30
N ALA A 105 9.84 -1.69 7.00
CA ALA A 105 8.53 -1.42 6.42
C ALA A 105 8.00 -2.53 5.51
N SER A 106 8.57 -3.74 5.57
CA SER A 106 8.11 -4.90 4.79
C SER A 106 8.17 -4.73 3.27
N GLY A 107 9.04 -3.86 2.74
CA GLY A 107 9.36 -3.81 1.31
C GLY A 107 9.95 -5.14 0.85
N GLN A 108 9.87 -5.44 -0.44
CA GLN A 108 10.48 -6.67 -0.98
C GLN A 108 11.94 -6.45 -1.32
N HIS A 109 12.24 -5.38 -2.06
CA HIS A 109 13.57 -4.91 -2.38
C HIS A 109 13.57 -3.38 -2.56
N LEU A 110 14.75 -2.76 -2.66
CA LEU A 110 14.85 -1.30 -2.65
C LEU A 110 14.15 -0.58 -3.82
N PRO A 111 14.06 -1.15 -5.05
CA PRO A 111 13.27 -0.53 -6.11
C PRO A 111 11.79 -0.35 -5.81
N ASP A 112 11.23 -1.11 -4.89
CA ASP A 112 9.83 -1.04 -4.50
C ASP A 112 9.58 0.12 -3.53
N ILE A 113 9.26 1.30 -4.08
CA ILE A 113 9.01 2.51 -3.27
C ILE A 113 7.52 2.64 -2.94
N TYR A 114 7.24 2.82 -1.66
CA TYR A 114 5.90 3.13 -1.15
C TYR A 114 5.64 4.63 -1.14
N ILE A 115 4.41 4.99 -1.49
CA ILE A 115 3.78 6.27 -1.14
C ILE A 115 2.51 5.97 -0.35
N ALA A 116 2.40 6.57 0.85
CA ALA A 116 1.21 6.46 1.69
C ALA A 116 0.68 7.84 2.05
N MET A 117 -0.63 8.05 1.88
CA MET A 117 -1.32 9.31 2.17
C MET A 117 -2.51 9.06 3.08
N PRO A 118 -2.61 9.79 4.23
CA PRO A 118 -3.80 9.73 5.07
C PRO A 118 -4.98 10.43 4.40
N ILE A 119 -6.12 9.80 4.37
CA ILE A 119 -7.38 10.37 3.88
C ILE A 119 -8.11 10.98 5.07
N TYR A 120 -8.13 12.31 5.10
CA TYR A 120 -8.83 13.07 6.13
C TYR A 120 -10.27 13.37 5.71
N TYR A 121 -11.22 13.02 6.57
CA TYR A 121 -12.61 13.42 6.40
C TYR A 121 -13.12 14.07 7.70
N LYS A 122 -13.64 15.30 7.61
CA LYS A 122 -14.10 16.08 8.78
C LYS A 122 -13.09 16.11 9.93
N ASN A 123 -11.83 16.44 9.62
CA ASN A 123 -10.71 16.57 10.55
C ASN A 123 -10.21 15.28 11.22
N ASN A 124 -10.64 14.11 10.78
CA ASN A 124 -10.16 12.83 11.29
C ASN A 124 -9.58 12.00 10.15
N ILE A 125 -8.53 11.23 10.44
CA ILE A 125 -8.07 10.19 9.52
C ILE A 125 -9.19 9.15 9.41
N SER A 126 -9.67 8.93 8.21
CA SER A 126 -10.79 8.03 7.95
C SER A 126 -10.45 6.86 7.02
N ALA A 127 -9.31 6.95 6.33
CA ALA A 127 -8.74 5.90 5.51
C ALA A 127 -7.29 6.26 5.14
N TRP A 128 -6.64 5.37 4.37
CA TRP A 128 -5.35 5.59 3.75
C TRP A 128 -5.41 5.19 2.29
N ALA A 129 -4.75 5.97 1.43
CA ALA A 129 -4.40 5.57 0.07
C ALA A 129 -2.92 5.21 0.05
N VAL A 130 -2.60 4.02 -0.44
CA VAL A 130 -1.24 3.48 -0.44
C VAL A 130 -0.92 2.93 -1.81
N THR A 131 0.28 3.20 -2.28
CA THR A 131 0.84 2.61 -3.50
C THR A 131 2.23 2.07 -3.22
N ILE A 132 2.61 1.04 -3.94
CA ILE A 132 3.98 0.56 -4.09
C ILE A 132 4.26 0.41 -5.56
N ALA A 133 5.43 0.81 -6.03
CA ALA A 133 5.81 0.68 -7.43
C ALA A 133 7.29 0.37 -7.54
N HIS A 134 7.63 -0.53 -8.47
CA HIS A 134 9.00 -0.84 -8.83
C HIS A 134 9.59 0.28 -9.70
N HIS A 135 10.55 1.02 -9.15
CA HIS A 135 11.23 2.10 -9.86
C HIS A 135 12.33 1.58 -10.76
N SER A 136 12.55 2.25 -11.89
CA SER A 136 13.53 1.86 -12.90
C SER A 136 14.99 1.89 -12.41
N ASP A 137 15.29 2.70 -11.40
CA ASP A 137 16.62 2.79 -10.78
C ASP A 137 16.51 3.47 -9.40
N VAL A 138 17.14 2.90 -8.40
CA VAL A 138 17.30 3.51 -7.07
C VAL A 138 18.77 3.66 -6.68
N GLY A 139 19.68 3.62 -7.66
CA GLY A 139 21.13 3.69 -7.46
C GLY A 139 21.77 2.30 -7.32
N GLY A 140 22.74 2.20 -6.43
CA GLY A 140 23.48 0.94 -6.24
C GLY A 140 24.58 0.69 -7.26
N ILE A 141 25.13 -0.55 -7.24
CA ILE A 141 26.32 -0.91 -8.04
C ILE A 141 26.00 -1.21 -9.50
N VAL A 142 24.74 -1.49 -9.84
CA VAL A 142 24.32 -1.77 -11.21
C VAL A 142 23.14 -0.88 -11.62
N ALA A 143 23.03 -0.59 -12.91
CA ALA A 143 21.86 0.08 -13.46
C ALA A 143 20.62 -0.80 -13.31
N GLY A 144 19.47 -0.21 -12.95
CA GLY A 144 18.25 -0.95 -12.66
C GLY A 144 18.21 -1.57 -11.26
N SER A 145 19.24 -1.37 -10.43
CA SER A 145 19.31 -1.73 -9.01
C SER A 145 19.10 -3.21 -8.67
N ASN A 146 19.14 -4.11 -9.67
CA ASN A 146 19.05 -5.57 -9.48
C ASN A 146 20.46 -6.18 -9.48
N ALA A 147 21.20 -5.99 -8.40
CA ALA A 147 22.58 -6.46 -8.25
C ALA A 147 22.63 -7.96 -7.90
N ILE A 148 22.59 -8.85 -8.89
CA ILE A 148 22.63 -10.32 -8.69
C ILE A 148 23.86 -10.77 -7.88
N GLY A 149 24.99 -10.08 -7.99
CA GLY A 149 26.21 -10.35 -7.22
C GLY A 149 26.36 -9.49 -5.96
N GLY A 150 25.31 -8.81 -5.53
CA GLY A 150 25.34 -7.99 -4.31
C GLY A 150 25.37 -8.85 -3.05
N GLU A 151 26.29 -8.53 -2.12
CA GLU A 151 26.44 -9.20 -0.83
C GLU A 151 25.84 -8.37 0.33
N GLU A 152 25.61 -7.08 0.09
CA GLU A 152 25.11 -6.14 1.09
C GLU A 152 24.01 -5.26 0.49
N ILE A 153 22.98 -4.94 1.27
CA ILE A 153 21.86 -4.09 0.85
C ILE A 153 22.29 -2.71 0.36
N PHE A 154 23.42 -2.19 0.83
CA PHE A 154 23.98 -0.91 0.38
C PHE A 154 24.40 -0.93 -1.10
N GLN A 155 24.61 -2.10 -1.67
CA GLN A 155 24.95 -2.29 -3.07
C GLN A 155 23.70 -2.26 -3.98
N GLU A 156 22.50 -2.44 -3.41
CA GLU A 156 21.23 -2.43 -4.15
C GLU A 156 20.74 -1.02 -4.46
N GLY A 157 21.08 -0.02 -3.64
CA GLY A 157 20.72 1.38 -3.89
C GLY A 157 20.30 2.17 -2.67
N LEU A 158 19.54 3.23 -2.92
CA LEU A 158 19.09 4.18 -1.91
C LEU A 158 18.02 3.52 -1.02
N ARG A 159 18.35 3.39 0.27
CA ARG A 159 17.43 2.89 1.30
C ARG A 159 16.76 4.06 2.01
N ILE A 160 15.45 4.18 1.86
CA ILE A 160 14.62 5.29 2.37
C ILE A 160 13.84 4.78 3.58
N PRO A 161 14.09 5.31 4.80
CA PRO A 161 13.26 4.99 5.96
C PRO A 161 11.86 5.59 5.79
N ILE A 162 10.90 5.18 6.65
CA ILE A 162 9.60 5.84 6.65
C ILE A 162 9.79 7.31 7.03
N ILE A 163 9.55 8.21 6.06
CA ILE A 163 9.80 9.65 6.22
C ILE A 163 8.70 10.45 5.51
N LYS A 164 8.41 11.65 6.01
CA LYS A 164 7.47 12.56 5.35
C LYS A 164 8.08 13.15 4.10
N PHE A 165 7.50 12.83 2.96
CA PHE A 165 7.79 13.43 1.65
C PHE A 165 7.09 14.78 1.49
N SER A 166 5.93 14.93 2.13
CA SER A 166 5.24 16.21 2.37
C SER A 166 4.75 16.26 3.81
N GLU A 167 4.85 17.39 4.45
CA GLU A 167 4.33 17.64 5.79
C GLU A 167 3.30 18.78 5.75
N GLY A 168 2.03 18.44 6.01
CA GLY A 168 0.93 19.40 5.96
C GLY A 168 0.83 20.14 4.62
N GLY A 169 1.09 19.45 3.50
CA GLY A 169 1.12 20.02 2.15
C GLY A 169 2.42 20.73 1.76
N LYS A 170 3.39 20.84 2.69
CA LYS A 170 4.70 21.40 2.38
C LYS A 170 5.67 20.31 1.96
N PHE A 171 6.04 20.34 0.68
CA PHE A 171 6.90 19.35 0.06
C PHE A 171 8.34 19.41 0.57
N ASN A 172 8.96 18.25 0.79
CA ASN A 172 10.36 18.14 1.23
C ASN A 172 11.31 18.16 0.03
N GLN A 173 11.69 19.37 -0.40
CA GLN A 173 12.56 19.55 -1.56
C GLN A 173 13.93 18.90 -1.38
N ALA A 174 14.48 18.91 -0.16
CA ALA A 174 15.79 18.31 0.08
C ALA A 174 15.80 16.79 -0.15
N LEU A 175 14.71 16.11 0.22
CA LEU A 175 14.57 14.67 -0.04
C LEU A 175 14.37 14.40 -1.54
N TRP A 176 13.61 15.22 -2.24
CA TRP A 176 13.46 15.16 -3.69
C TRP A 176 14.80 15.29 -4.42
N ASP A 177 15.58 16.32 -4.05
CA ASP A 177 16.89 16.57 -4.65
C ASP A 177 17.86 15.43 -4.34
N MET A 178 17.81 14.87 -3.12
CA MET A 178 18.61 13.73 -2.72
C MET A 178 18.28 12.50 -3.59
N ILE A 179 17.00 12.17 -3.79
CA ILE A 179 16.60 11.06 -4.66
C ILE A 179 17.08 11.32 -6.08
N SER A 180 16.84 12.50 -6.63
CA SER A 180 17.25 12.90 -7.99
C SER A 180 18.74 12.69 -8.26
N LEU A 181 19.59 13.01 -7.28
CA LEU A 181 21.04 12.90 -7.40
C LEU A 181 21.58 11.47 -7.23
N ASN A 182 20.80 10.56 -6.67
CA ASN A 182 21.23 9.20 -6.36
C ASN A 182 20.71 8.14 -7.33
N VAL A 183 19.92 8.52 -8.32
CA VAL A 183 19.37 7.63 -9.35
C VAL A 183 19.91 8.00 -10.73
N ARG A 184 20.02 7.02 -11.65
CA ARG A 184 20.56 7.24 -13.01
C ARG A 184 19.52 7.79 -13.98
N THR A 185 18.23 7.55 -13.71
CA THR A 185 17.10 7.98 -14.54
C THR A 185 16.16 8.89 -13.75
N PRO A 186 16.60 10.09 -13.30
CA PRO A 186 15.82 10.92 -12.40
C PRO A 186 14.45 11.34 -12.96
N ASP A 187 14.34 11.58 -14.26
CA ASP A 187 13.07 11.97 -14.89
C ASP A 187 12.01 10.87 -14.78
N GLU A 188 12.41 9.59 -14.95
CA GLU A 188 11.51 8.45 -14.80
C GLU A 188 11.14 8.23 -13.33
N VAL A 189 12.14 8.16 -12.45
CA VAL A 189 11.92 7.88 -11.02
C VAL A 189 11.05 8.96 -10.37
N LEU A 190 11.38 10.23 -10.61
CA LEU A 190 10.61 11.34 -10.06
C LEU A 190 9.22 11.47 -10.70
N GLY A 191 9.10 11.13 -11.99
CA GLY A 191 7.83 11.07 -12.69
C GLY A 191 6.93 9.97 -12.09
N ASP A 192 7.47 8.79 -11.81
CA ASP A 192 6.72 7.68 -11.20
C ASP A 192 6.32 7.99 -9.76
N LEU A 193 7.16 8.67 -8.97
CA LEU A 193 6.78 9.17 -7.65
C LEU A 193 5.61 10.15 -7.71
N GLN A 194 5.60 11.05 -8.71
CA GLN A 194 4.47 11.95 -8.93
C GLN A 194 3.20 11.19 -9.34
N ALA A 195 3.35 10.15 -10.17
CA ALA A 195 2.24 9.28 -10.57
C ALA A 195 1.65 8.52 -9.39
N GLN A 196 2.49 8.01 -8.47
CA GLN A 196 2.04 7.39 -7.21
C GLN A 196 1.26 8.37 -6.34
N ILE A 197 1.74 9.62 -6.21
CA ILE A 197 1.02 10.68 -5.47
C ILE A 197 -0.32 11.00 -6.13
N ALA A 198 -0.37 11.10 -7.47
CA ALA A 198 -1.61 11.33 -8.20
C ALA A 198 -2.61 10.18 -8.01
N SER A 199 -2.13 8.94 -8.00
CA SER A 199 -2.91 7.75 -7.68
C SER A 199 -3.52 7.82 -6.27
N CYS A 200 -2.72 8.16 -5.25
CA CYS A 200 -3.22 8.33 -3.89
C CYS A 200 -4.28 9.45 -3.78
N LYS A 201 -4.11 10.56 -4.51
CA LYS A 201 -5.12 11.63 -4.58
C LYS A 201 -6.42 11.19 -5.25
N SER A 202 -6.34 10.30 -6.25
CA SER A 202 -7.54 9.67 -6.84
C SER A 202 -8.28 8.84 -5.80
N GLY A 203 -7.55 8.05 -5.00
CA GLY A 203 -8.11 7.28 -3.89
C GLY A 203 -8.75 8.16 -2.81
N GLU A 204 -8.09 9.26 -2.41
CA GLU A 204 -8.63 10.25 -1.46
C GLU A 204 -9.96 10.82 -1.95
N LYS A 205 -10.03 11.20 -3.23
CA LYS A 205 -11.25 11.73 -3.85
C LYS A 205 -12.37 10.69 -3.81
N GLY A 206 -12.12 9.47 -4.30
CA GLY A 206 -13.13 8.41 -4.33
C GLY A 206 -13.65 8.04 -2.93
N MET A 207 -12.76 7.92 -1.95
CA MET A 207 -13.16 7.66 -0.56
C MET A 207 -13.96 8.80 0.05
N SER A 208 -13.60 10.06 -0.23
CA SER A 208 -14.34 11.25 0.24
C SER A 208 -15.77 11.26 -0.31
N GLU A 209 -15.96 10.99 -1.60
CA GLU A 209 -17.29 10.86 -2.22
C GLU A 209 -18.10 9.71 -1.61
N LEU A 210 -17.45 8.58 -1.30
CA LEU A 210 -18.08 7.44 -0.64
C LEU A 210 -18.52 7.79 0.79
N PHE A 211 -17.68 8.54 1.53
CA PHE A 211 -18.01 9.03 2.87
C PHE A 211 -19.15 10.04 2.86
N ASP A 212 -19.19 10.95 1.86
CA ASP A 212 -20.30 11.90 1.70
C ASP A 212 -21.62 11.18 1.46
N ARG A 213 -21.61 10.11 0.67
CA ARG A 213 -22.81 9.37 0.27
C ARG A 213 -23.37 8.48 1.38
N TYR A 214 -22.50 7.80 2.14
CA TYR A 214 -22.92 6.76 3.09
C TYR A 214 -22.56 7.03 4.54
N GLY A 215 -21.69 8.00 4.80
CA GLY A 215 -21.15 8.32 6.12
C GLY A 215 -19.98 7.40 6.54
N VAL A 216 -18.95 7.99 7.15
CA VAL A 216 -17.71 7.30 7.56
C VAL A 216 -17.99 6.08 8.43
N LYS A 217 -18.79 6.24 9.47
CA LYS A 217 -19.09 5.15 10.42
C LYS A 217 -19.66 3.91 9.74
N LYS A 218 -20.55 4.11 8.76
CA LYS A 218 -21.16 3.03 8.01
C LYS A 218 -20.15 2.34 7.12
N ILE A 219 -19.35 3.12 6.38
CA ILE A 219 -18.31 2.60 5.48
C ILE A 219 -17.26 1.79 6.25
N LEU A 220 -16.73 2.30 7.36
CA LEU A 220 -15.74 1.58 8.16
C LEU A 220 -16.32 0.30 8.80
N ASN A 221 -17.61 0.33 9.19
CA ASN A 221 -18.25 -0.88 9.69
C ASN A 221 -18.41 -1.95 8.59
N TYR A 222 -18.67 -1.56 7.35
CA TYR A 222 -18.66 -2.48 6.21
C TYR A 222 -17.27 -3.03 5.94
N GLY A 223 -16.25 -2.18 5.96
CA GLY A 223 -14.87 -2.60 5.81
C GLY A 223 -14.50 -3.72 6.79
N ARG A 224 -14.78 -3.54 8.07
CA ARG A 224 -14.55 -4.57 9.10
C ARG A 224 -15.30 -5.87 8.81
N GLN A 225 -16.54 -5.79 8.38
CA GLN A 225 -17.31 -7.01 8.05
C GLN A 225 -16.74 -7.74 6.82
N LEU A 226 -16.19 -7.03 5.85
CA LEU A 226 -15.49 -7.65 4.72
C LEU A 226 -14.20 -8.34 5.18
N GLN A 227 -13.43 -7.72 6.07
CA GLN A 227 -12.23 -8.30 6.67
C GLN A 227 -12.59 -9.56 7.50
N ASP A 228 -13.60 -9.48 8.38
CA ASP A 228 -14.10 -10.63 9.16
C ASP A 228 -14.56 -11.79 8.25
N TYR A 229 -15.20 -11.46 7.13
CA TYR A 229 -15.63 -12.44 6.15
C TYR A 229 -14.45 -13.11 5.44
N ALA A 230 -13.46 -12.32 4.99
CA ALA A 230 -12.26 -12.82 4.35
C ALA A 230 -11.45 -13.72 5.31
N GLU A 231 -11.30 -13.33 6.59
CA GLU A 231 -10.66 -14.16 7.61
C GLU A 231 -11.39 -15.50 7.77
N LYS A 232 -12.72 -15.47 7.86
CA LYS A 232 -13.53 -16.68 8.02
C LYS A 232 -13.38 -17.64 6.83
N LEU A 233 -13.37 -17.13 5.61
CA LEU A 233 -13.14 -17.94 4.41
C LEU A 233 -11.75 -18.56 4.41
N THR A 234 -10.71 -17.75 4.65
CA THR A 234 -9.33 -18.22 4.69
C THR A 234 -9.13 -19.30 5.74
N ARG A 235 -9.72 -19.15 6.93
CA ARG A 235 -9.67 -20.19 7.98
C ARG A 235 -10.39 -21.46 7.57
N ALA A 236 -11.49 -21.36 6.83
CA ALA A 236 -12.21 -22.55 6.34
C ALA A 236 -11.36 -23.31 5.31
N GLU A 237 -10.74 -22.60 4.34
CA GLU A 237 -9.86 -23.21 3.36
C GLU A 237 -8.64 -23.88 4.01
N ILE A 238 -8.02 -23.23 5.00
CA ILE A 238 -6.90 -23.81 5.76
C ILE A 238 -7.34 -25.08 6.51
N ALA A 239 -8.56 -25.07 7.08
CA ALA A 239 -9.07 -26.23 7.81
C ALA A 239 -9.35 -27.44 6.92
N ASP A 240 -9.63 -27.22 5.64
CA ASP A 240 -9.86 -28.28 4.64
C ASP A 240 -8.54 -28.88 4.13
N PHE A 241 -7.40 -28.26 4.39
CA PHE A 241 -6.10 -28.82 4.05
C PHE A 241 -5.84 -30.07 4.91
N PRO A 242 -5.38 -31.18 4.29
CA PRO A 242 -5.04 -32.38 5.04
C PRO A 242 -3.91 -32.11 6.02
N ASN A 243 -4.04 -32.60 7.24
CA ASN A 243 -2.96 -32.55 8.23
C ASN A 243 -1.81 -33.46 7.80
N GLY A 244 -0.60 -32.95 7.79
CA GLY A 244 0.58 -33.72 7.40
C GLY A 244 1.81 -32.86 7.22
N GLU A 245 2.92 -33.52 6.93
CA GLU A 245 4.16 -32.89 6.49
C GLU A 245 4.20 -32.93 4.97
N PHE A 246 4.42 -31.77 4.35
CA PHE A 246 4.51 -31.61 2.90
C PHE A 246 5.93 -31.16 2.58
N CYS A 247 6.69 -31.98 1.85
CA CYS A 247 8.04 -31.66 1.46
C CYS A 247 8.11 -31.45 -0.06
N PHE A 248 8.75 -30.37 -0.48
CA PHE A 248 9.08 -30.10 -1.86
C PHE A 248 10.53 -29.63 -1.94
N THR A 249 11.26 -30.07 -2.96
CA THR A 249 12.63 -29.60 -3.21
C THR A 249 12.65 -28.88 -4.54
N ASP A 250 13.14 -27.65 -4.53
CA ASP A 250 13.38 -26.86 -5.72
C ASP A 250 14.83 -26.38 -5.76
N HIS A 251 15.26 -25.92 -6.91
CA HIS A 251 16.62 -25.46 -7.15
C HIS A 251 16.56 -24.04 -7.69
N ILE A 252 17.31 -23.15 -7.06
CA ILE A 252 17.57 -21.80 -7.56
C ILE A 252 18.91 -21.86 -8.28
N ASP A 253 18.98 -21.30 -9.50
CA ASP A 253 20.22 -21.18 -10.24
C ASP A 253 21.23 -20.40 -9.37
N GLY A 254 22.28 -21.10 -8.96
CA GLY A 254 23.34 -20.53 -8.13
C GLY A 254 24.16 -19.51 -8.91
N LEU A 255 24.95 -18.73 -8.19
CA LEU A 255 25.95 -17.81 -8.76
C LEU A 255 27.12 -18.55 -9.47
N GLY A 256 26.90 -19.80 -9.88
CA GLY A 256 27.76 -20.63 -10.71
C GLY A 256 29.19 -20.71 -10.18
N GLU A 257 29.51 -21.75 -9.45
CA GLU A 257 30.87 -22.31 -9.57
C GLU A 257 30.92 -23.07 -10.88
N ASN A 258 31.74 -22.59 -11.81
CA ASN A 258 32.11 -23.31 -13.01
C ASN A 258 33.01 -24.52 -12.68
#